data_e93d19312b92523e4a68d9599221ff6f
#
_entry.id   e93d19312b92523e4a68d9599221ff6f
#
_cell.length_a   1.000
_cell.length_b   1.000
_cell.length_c   1.000
_cell.angle_alpha   90.00
_cell.angle_beta   90.00
_cell.angle_gamma   90.00
#
_symmetry.space_group_name_H-M   'P 1'
#
loop_
_entity.id
_entity.type
_entity.pdbx_description
1 polymer ?
#
loop_
_entity_poly.entity_id
_entity_poly.type
_entity_poly.pdbx_seq_one_letter_code
_entity_poly.pdbx_strand_id
1 'polypeptide(L)'
;DPDTEVGRVGSSLNELLGHVQSSLAARQHSEDRLRRFIADASHELRTPLASIRGYAQLSLGEDAPMTPTQARSFDRIESEAQRMASLVDDLLLLARLDAGQPLRREEVELTLLAVDAVSDAQAAATTHEWRLDVSEDLISVTGDENRLRQVVANLLRNAQVHTPPGTRVTLSLARDGAEAVLRVTDTGPGIDPGVAERLFDRFARADDARNRDEGSTGLGLSIAQAIVTAHGGSIRVDSVPGRTAFEVRLPA
;
A
#
# COMPACT_ATOMS: atom_id res chain seq x y z
N ASP A 1 2.41 -53.65 -1.64
CA ASP A 1 1.22 -53.69 -0.79
C ASP A 1 1.40 -52.71 0.35
N PRO A 2 0.56 -51.68 0.52
CA PRO A 2 0.71 -50.62 1.53
C PRO A 2 0.67 -51.14 2.97
N ASP A 3 0.14 -52.32 3.22
CA ASP A 3 0.01 -52.91 4.54
C ASP A 3 1.25 -53.69 4.99
N THR A 4 2.26 -53.84 4.13
CA THR A 4 3.53 -54.45 4.48
C THR A 4 4.48 -53.43 5.15
N GLU A 5 5.45 -53.90 5.96
CA GLU A 5 6.46 -53.03 6.57
C GLU A 5 7.22 -52.21 5.50
N VAL A 6 7.53 -52.83 4.36
CA VAL A 6 8.19 -52.15 3.21
C VAL A 6 7.25 -51.13 2.57
N GLY A 7 5.95 -51.40 2.50
CA GLY A 7 4.94 -50.46 1.99
C GLY A 7 4.80 -49.21 2.87
N ARG A 8 4.82 -49.40 4.18
CA ARG A 8 4.77 -48.28 5.17
C ARG A 8 6.03 -47.41 5.12
N VAL A 9 7.19 -48.01 4.99
CA VAL A 9 8.46 -47.29 4.79
C VAL A 9 8.44 -46.50 3.48
N GLY A 10 7.92 -47.10 2.40
CA GLY A 10 7.77 -46.42 1.11
C GLY A 10 6.81 -45.22 1.18
N SER A 11 5.68 -45.38 1.89
CA SER A 11 4.72 -44.28 2.08
C SER A 11 5.30 -43.13 2.90
N SER A 12 5.98 -43.45 4.02
CA SER A 12 6.66 -42.44 4.85
C SER A 12 7.78 -41.72 4.10
N LEU A 13 8.53 -42.42 3.24
CA LEU A 13 9.56 -41.81 2.40
C LEU A 13 8.97 -40.88 1.36
N ASN A 14 7.85 -41.26 0.70
CA ASN A 14 7.15 -40.40 -0.25
C ASN A 14 6.58 -39.15 0.42
N GLU A 15 6.04 -39.26 1.62
CA GLU A 15 5.56 -38.13 2.40
C GLU A 15 6.71 -37.18 2.77
N LEU A 16 7.83 -37.72 3.22
CA LEU A 16 9.05 -36.93 3.48
C LEU A 16 9.57 -36.22 2.23
N LEU A 17 9.63 -36.92 1.08
CA LEU A 17 10.01 -36.33 -0.19
C LEU A 17 9.04 -35.21 -0.62
N GLY A 18 7.75 -35.39 -0.42
CA GLY A 18 6.74 -34.37 -0.67
C GLY A 18 6.93 -33.12 0.20
N HIS A 19 7.23 -33.30 1.48
CA HIS A 19 7.55 -32.19 2.40
C HIS A 19 8.84 -31.46 2.01
N VAL A 20 9.89 -32.17 1.62
CA VAL A 20 11.15 -31.57 1.16
C VAL A 20 10.94 -30.80 -0.12
N GLN A 21 10.23 -31.37 -1.09
CA GLN A 21 9.92 -30.69 -2.37
C GLN A 21 9.10 -29.42 -2.16
N SER A 22 8.06 -29.47 -1.30
CA SER A 22 7.25 -28.29 -0.99
C SER A 22 8.05 -27.20 -0.28
N SER A 23 8.93 -27.58 0.65
CA SER A 23 9.83 -26.64 1.34
C SER A 23 10.84 -25.99 0.39
N LEU A 24 11.42 -26.76 -0.55
CA LEU A 24 12.33 -26.23 -1.57
C LEU A 24 11.61 -25.29 -2.54
N ALA A 25 10.40 -25.64 -2.98
CA ALA A 25 9.59 -24.79 -3.85
C ALA A 25 9.20 -23.47 -3.15
N ALA A 26 8.82 -23.54 -1.87
CA ALA A 26 8.51 -22.35 -1.06
C ALA A 26 9.74 -21.45 -0.90
N ARG A 27 10.92 -22.04 -0.65
CA ARG A 27 12.19 -21.30 -0.55
C ARG A 27 12.58 -20.64 -1.87
N GLN A 28 12.50 -21.36 -2.99
CA GLN A 28 12.76 -20.79 -4.32
C GLN A 28 11.82 -19.63 -4.63
N HIS A 29 10.53 -19.78 -4.35
CA HIS A 29 9.56 -18.73 -4.57
C HIS A 29 9.82 -17.49 -3.69
N SER A 30 10.31 -17.69 -2.46
CA SER A 30 10.75 -16.60 -1.58
C SER A 30 12.00 -15.90 -2.10
N GLU A 31 13.00 -16.66 -2.58
CA GLU A 31 14.22 -16.10 -3.18
C GLU A 31 13.93 -15.30 -4.45
N ASP A 32 13.02 -15.77 -5.32
CA ASP A 32 12.64 -15.07 -6.54
C ASP A 32 11.83 -13.79 -6.25
N ARG A 33 10.99 -13.80 -5.19
CA ARG A 33 10.34 -12.60 -4.69
C ARG A 33 11.33 -11.58 -4.17
N LEU A 34 12.31 -12.02 -3.38
CA LEU A 34 13.34 -11.15 -2.84
C LEU A 34 14.22 -10.54 -3.96
N ARG A 35 14.59 -11.33 -4.98
CA ARG A 35 15.37 -10.82 -6.13
C ARG A 35 14.61 -9.75 -6.91
N ARG A 36 13.33 -9.99 -7.20
CA ARG A 36 12.47 -8.97 -7.85
C ARG A 36 12.34 -7.73 -6.99
N PHE A 37 12.07 -7.88 -5.69
CA PHE A 37 11.99 -6.79 -4.74
C PHE A 37 13.27 -5.94 -4.72
N ILE A 38 14.47 -6.55 -4.67
CA ILE A 38 15.75 -5.82 -4.69
C ILE A 38 15.94 -5.08 -6.02
N ALA A 39 15.58 -5.69 -7.14
CA ALA A 39 15.69 -5.05 -8.45
C ALA A 39 14.77 -3.82 -8.56
N ASP A 40 13.50 -3.97 -8.17
CA ASP A 40 12.50 -2.91 -8.21
C ASP A 40 12.86 -1.76 -7.26
N ALA A 41 13.25 -2.08 -6.01
CA ALA A 41 13.73 -1.10 -5.05
C ALA A 41 14.95 -0.33 -5.56
N SER A 42 15.89 -1.01 -6.23
CA SER A 42 17.09 -0.38 -6.81
C SER A 42 16.74 0.63 -7.89
N HIS A 43 15.74 0.34 -8.72
CA HIS A 43 15.26 1.27 -9.74
C HIS A 43 14.53 2.47 -9.14
N GLU A 44 13.63 2.23 -8.18
CA GLU A 44 12.86 3.29 -7.53
C GLU A 44 13.71 4.20 -6.63
N LEU A 45 14.83 3.72 -6.09
CA LEU A 45 15.78 4.54 -5.33
C LEU A 45 16.75 5.32 -6.23
N ARG A 46 17.06 4.83 -7.43
CA ARG A 46 18.03 5.50 -8.33
C ARG A 46 17.52 6.85 -8.83
N THR A 47 16.24 6.95 -9.16
CA THR A 47 15.63 8.17 -9.69
C THR A 47 15.69 9.33 -8.68
N PRO A 48 15.20 9.21 -7.42
CA PRO A 48 15.30 10.28 -6.43
C PRO A 48 16.74 10.62 -6.07
N LEU A 49 17.63 9.63 -6.01
CA LEU A 49 19.05 9.88 -5.75
C LEU A 49 19.71 10.70 -6.87
N ALA A 50 19.36 10.45 -8.12
CA ALA A 50 19.83 11.26 -9.24
C ALA A 50 19.32 12.70 -9.17
N SER A 51 18.04 12.90 -8.77
CA SER A 51 17.44 14.22 -8.59
C SER A 51 18.10 14.99 -7.44
N ILE A 52 18.27 14.35 -6.28
CA ILE A 52 18.98 14.94 -5.12
C ILE A 52 20.38 15.39 -5.53
N ARG A 53 21.14 14.51 -6.21
CA ARG A 53 22.49 14.84 -6.68
C ARG A 53 22.49 16.00 -7.66
N GLY A 54 21.53 16.05 -8.61
CA GLY A 54 21.43 17.13 -9.57
C GLY A 54 21.15 18.47 -8.91
N TYR A 55 20.20 18.54 -7.98
CA TYR A 55 19.88 19.79 -7.27
C TYR A 55 21.01 20.20 -6.31
N ALA A 56 21.66 19.28 -5.64
CA ALA A 56 22.81 19.57 -4.79
C ALA A 56 23.96 20.17 -5.63
N GLN A 57 24.25 19.63 -6.81
CA GLN A 57 25.28 20.16 -7.70
C GLN A 57 24.95 21.56 -8.21
N LEU A 58 23.70 21.86 -8.53
CA LEU A 58 23.25 23.20 -8.93
C LEU A 58 23.42 24.21 -7.81
N SER A 59 23.22 23.80 -6.56
CA SER A 59 23.33 24.68 -5.38
C SER A 59 24.76 24.97 -4.94
N LEU A 60 25.73 24.11 -5.28
CA LEU A 60 27.16 24.28 -4.93
C LEU A 60 27.92 25.29 -5.80
N GLY A 61 27.29 25.81 -6.86
CA GLY A 61 27.95 26.69 -7.83
C GLY A 61 27.94 28.18 -7.50
N GLU A 62 27.37 28.63 -6.35
CA GLU A 62 27.16 30.05 -6.08
C GLU A 62 27.67 30.45 -4.67
N ASP A 63 28.66 31.39 -4.61
CA ASP A 63 29.21 32.01 -3.40
C ASP A 63 28.38 33.21 -2.85
N ALA A 64 27.11 33.34 -3.28
CA ALA A 64 26.23 34.46 -2.96
C ALA A 64 25.15 34.08 -1.90
N PRO A 65 24.45 35.04 -1.27
CA PRO A 65 23.28 34.75 -0.47
C PRO A 65 22.27 34.00 -1.30
N MET A 66 21.62 32.96 -0.67
CA MET A 66 20.73 31.98 -1.33
C MET A 66 19.73 32.65 -2.28
N THR A 67 19.86 32.35 -3.55
CA THR A 67 18.94 32.84 -4.58
C THR A 67 17.58 32.09 -4.48
N PRO A 68 16.48 32.65 -5.04
CA PRO A 68 15.20 31.95 -5.10
C PRO A 68 15.27 30.59 -5.82
N THR A 69 16.26 30.41 -6.70
CA THR A 69 16.50 29.15 -7.41
C THR A 69 17.14 28.11 -6.49
N GLN A 70 18.12 28.52 -5.67
CA GLN A 70 18.73 27.65 -4.68
C GLN A 70 17.72 27.23 -3.61
N ALA A 71 16.89 28.15 -3.10
CA ALA A 71 15.82 27.82 -2.16
C ALA A 71 14.91 26.72 -2.75
N ARG A 72 14.42 26.89 -3.96
CA ARG A 72 13.61 25.87 -4.66
C ARG A 72 14.36 24.55 -4.87
N SER A 73 15.68 24.58 -5.09
CA SER A 73 16.49 23.38 -5.23
C SER A 73 16.60 22.63 -3.91
N PHE A 74 16.78 23.33 -2.80
CA PHE A 74 16.79 22.74 -1.46
C PHE A 74 15.44 22.16 -1.08
N ASP A 75 14.33 22.85 -1.35
CA ASP A 75 12.96 22.34 -1.11
C ASP A 75 12.74 21.03 -1.87
N ARG A 76 13.22 20.94 -3.11
CA ARG A 76 13.14 19.72 -3.92
C ARG A 76 14.03 18.60 -3.38
N ILE A 77 15.24 18.91 -2.93
CA ILE A 77 16.14 17.93 -2.29
C ILE A 77 15.49 17.38 -1.02
N GLU A 78 14.92 18.22 -0.19
CA GLU A 78 14.24 17.82 1.04
C GLU A 78 13.01 16.93 0.74
N SER A 79 12.16 17.35 -0.19
CA SER A 79 11.00 16.60 -0.62
C SER A 79 11.39 15.22 -1.16
N GLU A 80 12.46 15.12 -1.97
CA GLU A 80 12.91 13.87 -2.52
C GLU A 80 13.56 12.96 -1.49
N ALA A 81 14.31 13.53 -0.52
CA ALA A 81 14.85 12.79 0.60
C ALA A 81 13.74 12.21 1.49
N GLN A 82 12.68 12.99 1.75
CA GLN A 82 11.50 12.54 2.49
C GLN A 82 10.79 11.39 1.76
N ARG A 83 10.63 11.52 0.45
CA ARG A 83 10.04 10.47 -0.40
C ARG A 83 10.86 9.17 -0.33
N MET A 84 12.20 9.27 -0.36
CA MET A 84 13.08 8.12 -0.21
C MET A 84 12.95 7.46 1.16
N ALA A 85 12.91 8.25 2.23
CA ALA A 85 12.73 7.73 3.58
C ALA A 85 11.42 6.95 3.71
N SER A 86 10.31 7.52 3.24
CA SER A 86 9.02 6.84 3.21
C SER A 86 9.05 5.54 2.40
N LEU A 87 9.72 5.53 1.25
CA LEU A 87 9.86 4.34 0.39
C LEU A 87 10.66 3.24 1.11
N VAL A 88 11.74 3.58 1.82
CA VAL A 88 12.51 2.61 2.62
C VAL A 88 11.65 2.03 3.75
N ASP A 89 10.90 2.87 4.47
CA ASP A 89 10.02 2.43 5.55
C ASP A 89 8.92 1.49 5.03
N ASP A 90 8.33 1.82 3.89
CA ASP A 90 7.33 1.01 3.19
C ASP A 90 7.89 -0.37 2.78
N LEU A 91 9.10 -0.40 2.25
CA LEU A 91 9.79 -1.63 1.86
C LEU A 91 10.11 -2.51 3.08
N LEU A 92 10.60 -1.90 4.18
CA LEU A 92 10.87 -2.61 5.43
C LEU A 92 9.59 -3.16 6.05
N LEU A 93 8.49 -2.40 5.98
CA LEU A 93 7.19 -2.87 6.44
C LEU A 93 6.73 -4.09 5.64
N LEU A 94 6.76 -4.03 4.31
CA LEU A 94 6.40 -5.17 3.45
C LEU A 94 7.25 -6.40 3.75
N ALA A 95 8.57 -6.22 3.93
CA ALA A 95 9.47 -7.31 4.27
C ALA A 95 9.12 -7.96 5.61
N ARG A 96 8.73 -7.17 6.64
CA ARG A 96 8.30 -7.68 7.95
C ARG A 96 6.98 -8.44 7.86
N LEU A 97 6.00 -7.90 7.12
CA LEU A 97 4.71 -8.55 6.93
C LEU A 97 4.83 -9.87 6.15
N ASP A 98 5.66 -9.90 5.10
CA ASP A 98 5.98 -11.11 4.34
C ASP A 98 6.67 -12.18 5.19
N ALA A 99 7.50 -11.77 6.14
CA ALA A 99 8.16 -12.67 7.11
C ALA A 99 7.21 -13.15 8.22
N GLY A 100 5.93 -12.76 8.19
CA GLY A 100 4.94 -13.16 9.18
C GLY A 100 5.17 -12.54 10.57
N GLN A 101 5.90 -11.41 10.67
CA GLN A 101 6.07 -10.74 11.95
C GLN A 101 4.72 -10.26 12.50
N PRO A 102 4.44 -10.52 13.77
CA PRO A 102 3.15 -10.17 14.36
C PRO A 102 2.98 -8.66 14.43
N LEU A 103 1.80 -8.18 14.07
CA LEU A 103 1.34 -6.82 14.31
C LEU A 103 0.92 -6.65 15.78
N ARG A 104 0.89 -5.42 16.25
CA ARG A 104 0.23 -5.10 17.53
C ARG A 104 -1.24 -5.49 17.44
N ARG A 105 -1.80 -5.94 18.57
CA ARG A 105 -3.21 -6.31 18.67
C ARG A 105 -3.82 -5.57 19.86
N GLU A 106 -4.44 -4.45 19.53
CA GLU A 106 -5.14 -3.58 20.47
C GLU A 106 -6.57 -3.38 19.95
N GLU A 107 -7.49 -2.95 20.80
CA GLU A 107 -8.82 -2.54 20.35
C GLU A 107 -8.68 -1.20 19.61
N VAL A 108 -9.10 -1.14 18.35
CA VAL A 108 -9.02 0.03 17.48
C VAL A 108 -10.42 0.48 17.10
N GLU A 109 -10.78 1.69 17.43
CA GLU A 109 -12.05 2.31 17.02
C GLU A 109 -11.96 2.83 15.59
N LEU A 110 -12.44 2.01 14.65
CA LEU A 110 -12.41 2.37 13.23
C LEU A 110 -13.25 3.59 12.89
N THR A 111 -14.31 3.85 13.64
CA THR A 111 -15.16 5.03 13.45
C THR A 111 -14.37 6.32 13.67
N LEU A 112 -13.62 6.42 14.76
CA LEU A 112 -12.77 7.59 15.04
C LEU A 112 -11.63 7.70 14.02
N LEU A 113 -10.99 6.58 13.68
CA LEU A 113 -9.94 6.53 12.66
C LEU A 113 -10.45 7.05 11.29
N ALA A 114 -11.68 6.69 10.90
CA ALA A 114 -12.30 7.16 9.67
C ALA A 114 -12.60 8.66 9.70
N VAL A 115 -13.08 9.18 10.83
CA VAL A 115 -13.33 10.63 11.02
C VAL A 115 -12.02 11.41 10.86
N ASP A 116 -10.97 11.01 11.58
CA ASP A 116 -9.66 11.66 11.53
C ASP A 116 -9.10 11.63 10.10
N ALA A 117 -9.13 10.47 9.43
CA ALA A 117 -8.56 10.30 8.09
C ALA A 117 -9.27 11.17 7.03
N VAL A 118 -10.60 11.33 7.11
CA VAL A 118 -11.35 12.21 6.20
C VAL A 118 -11.05 13.67 6.51
N SER A 119 -10.93 14.05 7.80
CA SER A 119 -10.55 15.40 8.20
C SER A 119 -9.17 15.78 7.66
N ASP A 120 -8.19 14.89 7.80
CA ASP A 120 -6.84 15.08 7.29
C ASP A 120 -6.84 15.21 5.75
N ALA A 121 -7.58 14.34 5.05
CA ALA A 121 -7.69 14.38 3.60
C ALA A 121 -8.33 15.69 3.12
N GLN A 122 -9.36 16.18 3.82
CA GLN A 122 -10.04 17.45 3.52
C GLN A 122 -9.10 18.65 3.71
N ALA A 123 -8.27 18.63 4.74
CA ALA A 123 -7.28 19.67 4.97
C ALA A 123 -6.16 19.66 3.92
N ALA A 124 -5.72 18.47 3.49
CA ALA A 124 -4.63 18.30 2.53
C ALA A 124 -5.05 18.55 1.07
N ALA A 125 -6.32 18.29 0.72
CA ALA A 125 -6.80 18.35 -0.67
C ALA A 125 -8.17 19.04 -0.77
N THR A 126 -8.15 20.34 -0.84
CA THR A 126 -9.35 21.19 -0.98
C THR A 126 -10.01 21.13 -2.37
N THR A 127 -9.38 20.45 -3.32
CA THR A 127 -9.86 20.31 -4.70
C THR A 127 -10.89 19.18 -4.87
N HIS A 128 -11.06 18.31 -3.89
CA HIS A 128 -12.00 17.18 -3.90
C HIS A 128 -13.17 17.40 -2.93
N GLU A 129 -14.30 16.75 -3.20
CA GLU A 129 -15.46 16.75 -2.29
C GLU A 129 -15.37 15.52 -1.38
N TRP A 130 -14.88 15.70 -0.15
CA TRP A 130 -14.73 14.63 0.84
C TRP A 130 -16.03 14.42 1.61
N ARG A 131 -16.45 13.17 1.74
CA ARG A 131 -17.64 12.76 2.52
C ARG A 131 -17.31 11.59 3.43
N LEU A 132 -17.94 11.60 4.60
CA LEU A 132 -17.93 10.52 5.55
C LEU A 132 -19.36 9.97 5.69
N ASP A 133 -19.50 8.66 5.56
CA ASP A 133 -20.75 7.93 5.73
C ASP A 133 -20.54 6.79 6.73
N VAL A 134 -20.79 7.06 8.01
CA VAL A 134 -20.62 6.11 9.10
C VAL A 134 -21.91 5.99 9.89
N SER A 135 -22.18 4.77 10.40
CA SER A 135 -23.29 4.55 11.31
C SER A 135 -23.06 5.29 12.64
N GLU A 136 -24.15 5.52 13.41
CA GLU A 136 -24.05 6.08 14.77
C GLU A 136 -23.36 5.13 15.75
N ASP A 137 -23.30 3.83 15.44
CA ASP A 137 -22.62 2.82 16.25
C ASP A 137 -21.11 2.89 16.06
N LEU A 138 -20.38 2.83 17.18
CA LEU A 138 -18.94 2.70 17.17
C LEU A 138 -18.55 1.28 16.69
N ILE A 139 -17.66 1.22 15.72
CA ILE A 139 -17.15 -0.03 15.16
C ILE A 139 -15.70 -0.17 15.54
N SER A 140 -15.39 -1.20 16.36
CA SER A 140 -14.04 -1.54 16.78
C SER A 140 -13.60 -2.85 16.14
N VAL A 141 -12.29 -3.00 15.96
CA VAL A 141 -11.61 -4.23 15.55
C VAL A 141 -10.37 -4.45 16.41
N THR A 142 -9.89 -5.69 16.47
CA THR A 142 -8.58 -5.97 17.08
C THR A 142 -7.47 -5.84 16.06
N GLY A 143 -6.55 -4.87 16.25
CA GLY A 143 -5.49 -4.61 15.28
C GLY A 143 -4.42 -3.64 15.71
N ASP A 144 -3.58 -3.24 14.77
CA ASP A 144 -2.56 -2.20 14.92
C ASP A 144 -3.11 -0.89 14.34
N GLU A 145 -3.42 0.06 15.23
CA GLU A 145 -4.05 1.34 14.86
C GLU A 145 -3.23 2.10 13.81
N ASN A 146 -1.90 2.18 13.98
CA ASN A 146 -1.06 2.90 13.04
C ASN A 146 -1.09 2.28 11.65
N ARG A 147 -1.16 0.95 11.57
CA ARG A 147 -1.24 0.22 10.31
C ARG A 147 -2.61 0.35 9.65
N LEU A 148 -3.68 0.27 10.42
CA LEU A 148 -5.03 0.51 9.90
C LEU A 148 -5.22 1.96 9.43
N ARG A 149 -4.67 2.94 10.16
CA ARG A 149 -4.60 4.34 9.73
C ARG A 149 -3.84 4.48 8.39
N GLN A 150 -2.73 3.77 8.22
CA GLN A 150 -1.97 3.75 6.96
C GLN A 150 -2.79 3.16 5.80
N VAL A 151 -3.60 2.10 6.03
CA VAL A 151 -4.52 1.56 5.02
C VAL A 151 -5.47 2.63 4.52
N VAL A 152 -6.17 3.30 5.45
CA VAL A 152 -7.17 4.33 5.09
C VAL A 152 -6.50 5.50 4.37
N ALA A 153 -5.38 5.99 4.89
CA ALA A 153 -4.61 7.07 4.26
C ALA A 153 -4.17 6.72 2.82
N ASN A 154 -3.71 5.49 2.59
CA ASN A 154 -3.31 5.02 1.26
C ASN A 154 -4.50 4.99 0.28
N LEU A 155 -5.68 4.56 0.73
CA LEU A 155 -6.88 4.53 -0.10
C LEU A 155 -7.38 5.93 -0.43
N LEU A 156 -7.44 6.84 0.55
CA LEU A 156 -7.85 8.23 0.33
C LEU A 156 -6.85 8.97 -0.58
N ARG A 157 -5.54 8.77 -0.36
CA ARG A 157 -4.49 9.32 -1.22
C ARG A 157 -4.59 8.79 -2.65
N ASN A 158 -4.93 7.51 -2.82
CA ASN A 158 -5.12 6.94 -4.16
C ASN A 158 -6.27 7.65 -4.89
N ALA A 159 -7.40 7.88 -4.24
CA ALA A 159 -8.50 8.64 -4.82
C ALA A 159 -8.07 10.08 -5.15
N GLN A 160 -7.35 10.76 -4.26
CA GLN A 160 -6.86 12.12 -4.48
C GLN A 160 -5.94 12.25 -5.70
N VAL A 161 -4.99 11.33 -5.86
CA VAL A 161 -3.95 11.42 -6.90
C VAL A 161 -4.46 10.96 -8.27
N HIS A 162 -5.36 9.98 -8.29
CA HIS A 162 -5.80 9.34 -9.54
C HIS A 162 -7.15 9.81 -10.06
N THR A 163 -7.75 10.82 -9.41
CA THR A 163 -9.00 11.41 -9.90
C THR A 163 -8.87 12.92 -10.12
N PRO A 164 -9.62 13.49 -11.06
CA PRO A 164 -9.55 14.92 -11.35
C PRO A 164 -10.11 15.77 -10.21
N PRO A 165 -9.71 17.08 -10.12
CA PRO A 165 -10.35 18.04 -9.23
C PRO A 165 -11.88 18.05 -9.38
N GLY A 166 -12.60 18.22 -8.26
CA GLY A 166 -14.06 18.18 -8.21
C GLY A 166 -14.65 16.78 -8.03
N THR A 167 -13.81 15.72 -8.03
CA THR A 167 -14.29 14.37 -7.75
C THR A 167 -14.78 14.26 -6.31
N ARG A 168 -15.93 13.57 -6.16
CA ARG A 168 -16.44 13.21 -4.83
C ARG A 168 -15.80 11.92 -4.38
N VAL A 169 -15.25 11.96 -3.16
CA VAL A 169 -14.68 10.78 -2.48
C VAL A 169 -15.45 10.55 -1.18
N THR A 170 -16.03 9.37 -1.04
CA THR A 170 -16.81 8.98 0.14
C THR A 170 -16.09 7.84 0.85
N LEU A 171 -15.78 8.02 2.13
CA LEU A 171 -15.40 6.94 3.02
C LEU A 171 -16.63 6.49 3.79
N SER A 172 -16.98 5.22 3.67
CA SER A 172 -18.07 4.61 4.44
C SER A 172 -17.56 3.50 5.33
N LEU A 173 -18.17 3.34 6.51
CA LEU A 173 -17.88 2.29 7.46
C LEU A 173 -19.17 1.70 7.98
N ALA A 174 -19.32 0.39 7.89
CA ALA A 174 -20.47 -0.35 8.36
C ALA A 174 -20.09 -1.70 8.95
N ARG A 175 -20.94 -2.28 9.78
CA ARG A 175 -20.79 -3.66 10.25
C ARG A 175 -21.60 -4.59 9.34
N ASP A 176 -20.99 -5.69 8.91
CA ASP A 176 -21.62 -6.76 8.15
C ASP A 176 -21.38 -8.10 8.87
N GLY A 177 -22.32 -8.48 9.73
CA GLY A 177 -22.18 -9.64 10.61
C GLY A 177 -21.01 -9.49 11.59
N ALA A 178 -20.00 -10.36 11.46
CA ALA A 178 -18.79 -10.36 12.28
C ALA A 178 -17.62 -9.59 11.64
N GLU A 179 -17.89 -8.80 10.60
CA GLU A 179 -16.87 -8.03 9.91
C GLU A 179 -17.17 -6.53 9.97
N ALA A 180 -16.13 -5.73 10.09
CA ALA A 180 -16.16 -4.30 9.79
C ALA A 180 -15.83 -4.12 8.31
N VAL A 181 -16.69 -3.40 7.59
CA VAL A 181 -16.54 -3.12 6.16
C VAL A 181 -16.27 -1.63 5.98
N LEU A 182 -15.03 -1.30 5.62
CA LEU A 182 -14.62 0.05 5.27
C LEU A 182 -14.55 0.14 3.74
N ARG A 183 -15.17 1.19 3.17
CA ARG A 183 -15.18 1.40 1.73
C ARG A 183 -14.81 2.83 1.39
N VAL A 184 -13.86 3.00 0.46
CA VAL A 184 -13.54 4.30 -0.15
C VAL A 184 -14.06 4.27 -1.58
N THR A 185 -15.01 5.16 -1.89
CA THR A 185 -15.64 5.27 -3.21
C THR A 185 -15.38 6.63 -3.81
N ASP A 186 -14.91 6.69 -5.04
CA ASP A 186 -14.79 7.92 -5.81
C ASP A 186 -15.67 7.93 -7.06
N THR A 187 -15.99 9.13 -7.56
CA THR A 187 -16.76 9.34 -8.79
C THR A 187 -15.85 9.69 -9.97
N GLY A 188 -14.62 9.18 -9.94
CA GLY A 188 -13.60 9.40 -10.96
C GLY A 188 -13.81 8.63 -12.26
N PRO A 189 -12.84 8.64 -13.15
CA PRO A 189 -12.95 8.07 -14.49
C PRO A 189 -13.05 6.53 -14.50
N GLY A 190 -12.80 5.87 -13.36
CA GLY A 190 -12.66 4.43 -13.27
C GLY A 190 -11.24 3.96 -13.59
N ILE A 191 -11.02 2.65 -13.45
CA ILE A 191 -9.73 1.98 -13.66
C ILE A 191 -9.87 1.03 -14.84
N ASP A 192 -8.88 1.03 -15.73
CA ASP A 192 -8.82 0.07 -16.83
C ASP A 192 -8.80 -1.38 -16.29
N PRO A 193 -9.59 -2.31 -16.84
CA PRO A 193 -9.65 -3.69 -16.35
C PRO A 193 -8.28 -4.38 -16.31
N GLY A 194 -7.41 -4.14 -17.30
CA GLY A 194 -6.06 -4.72 -17.32
C GLY A 194 -5.14 -4.16 -16.24
N VAL A 195 -5.39 -2.92 -15.77
CA VAL A 195 -4.71 -2.32 -14.63
C VAL A 195 -5.29 -2.83 -13.32
N ALA A 196 -6.62 -3.00 -13.25
CA ALA A 196 -7.32 -3.44 -12.04
C ALA A 196 -6.83 -4.81 -11.53
N GLU A 197 -6.51 -5.75 -12.43
CA GLU A 197 -5.99 -7.08 -12.09
C GLU A 197 -4.63 -7.02 -11.39
N ARG A 198 -3.83 -5.99 -11.66
CA ARG A 198 -2.47 -5.83 -11.13
C ARG A 198 -2.33 -4.67 -10.14
N LEU A 199 -3.44 -4.08 -9.73
CA LEU A 199 -3.46 -2.85 -8.94
C LEU A 199 -2.79 -2.99 -7.57
N PHE A 200 -2.80 -4.20 -7.01
CA PHE A 200 -2.17 -4.54 -5.74
C PHE A 200 -0.74 -5.10 -5.90
N ASP A 201 -0.25 -5.23 -7.13
CA ASP A 201 1.14 -5.61 -7.36
C ASP A 201 2.06 -4.48 -6.88
N ARG A 202 3.25 -4.84 -6.39
CA ARG A 202 4.25 -3.87 -5.96
C ARG A 202 4.76 -3.09 -7.17
N PHE A 203 4.89 -1.76 -7.00
CA PHE A 203 5.30 -0.84 -8.06
C PHE A 203 4.37 -0.82 -9.28
N ALA A 204 3.15 -1.36 -9.15
CA ALA A 204 2.17 -1.26 -10.20
C ALA A 204 1.82 0.21 -10.45
N ARG A 205 1.94 0.64 -11.70
CA ARG A 205 1.59 2.00 -12.16
C ARG A 205 0.81 1.85 -13.45
N ALA A 206 -0.24 2.65 -13.62
CA ALA A 206 -0.80 2.85 -14.95
C ALA A 206 0.27 3.55 -15.82
N ASP A 207 0.51 3.06 -17.03
CA ASP A 207 1.58 3.47 -17.97
C ASP A 207 1.53 4.96 -18.43
N ASP A 208 0.71 5.81 -17.81
CA ASP A 208 0.63 7.22 -18.13
C ASP A 208 1.86 7.98 -17.59
N ALA A 209 2.79 8.22 -18.51
CA ALA A 209 4.03 8.97 -18.30
C ALA A 209 3.81 10.42 -17.77
N ARG A 210 2.57 10.88 -17.62
CA ARG A 210 2.20 12.23 -17.18
C ARG A 210 2.20 12.43 -15.66
N ASN A 211 2.13 11.36 -14.88
CA ASN A 211 2.03 11.43 -13.39
C ASN A 211 3.37 11.21 -12.69
N ARG A 212 4.50 11.39 -13.36
CA ARG A 212 5.83 11.24 -12.71
C ARG A 212 6.11 12.26 -11.61
N ASP A 213 5.41 13.38 -11.60
CA ASP A 213 5.65 14.49 -10.66
C ASP A 213 4.82 14.40 -9.36
N GLU A 214 3.85 13.47 -9.22
CA GLU A 214 2.92 13.45 -8.09
C GLU A 214 3.28 12.51 -6.93
N GLY A 215 4.52 12.04 -6.85
CA GLY A 215 5.05 11.39 -5.63
C GLY A 215 4.45 10.01 -5.27
N SER A 216 3.78 9.32 -6.21
CA SER A 216 3.28 7.96 -5.98
C SER A 216 4.38 6.93 -6.20
N THR A 217 4.68 6.13 -5.17
CA THR A 217 5.70 5.06 -5.21
C THR A 217 5.20 3.77 -5.86
N GLY A 218 3.89 3.64 -6.09
CA GLY A 218 3.27 2.39 -6.52
C GLY A 218 3.26 1.29 -5.45
N LEU A 219 3.55 1.65 -4.19
CA LEU A 219 3.55 0.71 -3.06
C LEU A 219 2.31 0.83 -2.18
N GLY A 220 1.58 1.96 -2.20
CA GLY A 220 0.50 2.23 -1.25
C GLY A 220 -0.58 1.16 -1.22
N LEU A 221 -1.06 0.69 -2.37
CA LEU A 221 -2.10 -0.35 -2.44
C LEU A 221 -1.58 -1.74 -2.07
N SER A 222 -0.35 -2.10 -2.44
CA SER A 222 0.27 -3.36 -2.02
C SER A 222 0.53 -3.40 -0.51
N ILE A 223 0.87 -2.25 0.10
CA ILE A 223 0.99 -2.11 1.55
C ILE A 223 -0.39 -2.25 2.22
N ALA A 224 -1.42 -1.58 1.70
CA ALA A 224 -2.77 -1.70 2.21
C ALA A 224 -3.23 -3.17 2.20
N GLN A 225 -3.00 -3.89 1.11
CA GLN A 225 -3.32 -5.32 1.00
C GLN A 225 -2.53 -6.16 2.02
N ALA A 226 -1.23 -5.95 2.15
CA ALA A 226 -0.39 -6.70 3.08
C ALA A 226 -0.83 -6.47 4.54
N ILE A 227 -1.14 -5.22 4.93
CA ILE A 227 -1.63 -4.89 6.26
C ILE A 227 -2.99 -5.55 6.52
N VAL A 228 -3.95 -5.42 5.60
CA VAL A 228 -5.29 -5.99 5.74
C VAL A 228 -5.22 -7.51 5.86
N THR A 229 -4.39 -8.17 5.04
CA THR A 229 -4.15 -9.62 5.11
C THR A 229 -3.55 -10.04 6.45
N ALA A 230 -2.58 -9.28 6.98
CA ALA A 230 -1.97 -9.54 8.29
C ALA A 230 -2.95 -9.36 9.46
N HIS A 231 -4.04 -8.61 9.27
CA HIS A 231 -5.16 -8.51 10.21
C HIS A 231 -6.22 -9.60 10.02
N GLY A 232 -6.02 -10.56 9.08
CA GLY A 232 -6.98 -11.61 8.76
C GLY A 232 -8.14 -11.14 7.90
N GLY A 233 -8.03 -9.96 7.31
CA GLY A 233 -9.04 -9.35 6.45
C GLY A 233 -8.80 -9.56 4.96
N SER A 234 -9.61 -8.87 4.15
CA SER A 234 -9.49 -8.85 2.69
C SER A 234 -9.70 -7.44 2.13
N ILE A 235 -9.07 -7.15 1.00
CA ILE A 235 -9.27 -5.91 0.24
C ILE A 235 -9.64 -6.25 -1.19
N ARG A 236 -10.60 -5.52 -1.76
CA ARG A 236 -11.06 -5.68 -3.14
C ARG A 236 -11.27 -4.32 -3.79
N VAL A 237 -11.26 -4.30 -5.13
CA VAL A 237 -11.61 -3.14 -5.92
C VAL A 237 -12.74 -3.52 -6.90
N ASP A 238 -13.71 -2.63 -7.04
CA ASP A 238 -14.74 -2.67 -8.08
C ASP A 238 -14.74 -1.30 -8.77
N SER A 239 -14.52 -1.30 -10.09
CA SER A 239 -14.38 -0.06 -10.84
C SER A 239 -15.06 -0.12 -12.19
N VAL A 240 -15.84 0.92 -12.42
CA VAL A 240 -16.47 1.23 -13.71
C VAL A 240 -16.32 2.73 -13.98
N PRO A 241 -16.42 3.21 -15.21
CA PRO A 241 -16.41 4.64 -15.47
C PRO A 241 -17.45 5.39 -14.61
N GLY A 242 -16.98 6.39 -13.87
CA GLY A 242 -17.81 7.17 -12.94
C GLY A 242 -17.89 6.61 -11.52
N ARG A 243 -17.29 5.45 -11.25
CA ARG A 243 -17.26 4.88 -9.89
C ARG A 243 -16.10 3.92 -9.70
N THR A 244 -15.21 4.22 -8.75
CA THR A 244 -14.26 3.24 -8.22
C THR A 244 -14.54 3.04 -6.73
N ALA A 245 -14.57 1.80 -6.26
CA ALA A 245 -14.77 1.46 -4.87
C ALA A 245 -13.70 0.47 -4.40
N PHE A 246 -12.92 0.86 -3.41
CA PHE A 246 -12.06 -0.03 -2.65
C PHE A 246 -12.80 -0.47 -1.40
N GLU A 247 -12.94 -1.77 -1.19
CA GLU A 247 -13.60 -2.36 -0.04
C GLU A 247 -12.59 -3.15 0.79
N VAL A 248 -12.51 -2.82 2.08
CA VAL A 248 -11.70 -3.51 3.09
C VAL A 248 -12.65 -4.19 4.07
N ARG A 249 -12.45 -5.48 4.31
CA ARG A 249 -13.17 -6.27 5.32
C ARG A 249 -12.20 -6.71 6.40
N LEU A 250 -12.55 -6.48 7.66
CA LEU A 250 -11.76 -6.84 8.82
C LEU A 250 -12.64 -7.61 9.82
N PRO A 251 -12.11 -8.67 10.48
CA PRO A 251 -12.81 -9.31 11.61
C PRO A 251 -13.07 -8.30 12.73
N ALA A 252 -14.30 -8.23 13.24
CA ALA A 252 -14.74 -7.27 14.26
C ALA A 252 -15.25 -7.96 15.53
#